data_b407be8ee96900120026b47a5db5d17c
#
_entry.id   b407be8ee96900120026b47a5db5d17c
#
_cell.length_a   1.000
_cell.length_b   1.000
_cell.length_c   1.000
_cell.angle_alpha   90.00
_cell.angle_beta   90.00
_cell.angle_gamma   90.00
#
_symmetry.space_group_name_H-M   'P 1'
#
loop_
_entity.id
_entity.type
_entity.pdbx_description
1 polymer ?
#
loop_
_entity_poly.entity_id
_entity_poly.type
_entity_poly.pdbx_seq_one_letter_code
_entity_poly.pdbx_strand_id
1 'polypeptide(L)'
;LEFRRVLFRSGKLAAEDANLSGGGVANAFSGAFGSPITAKDAPELHKLLTNMIEDAGDLATRGAKEKYMRIRPFAFYGVATCNTKEQDTLSKNGSYPSGHTSIGWATALVLAEINPQRQNEILKRGFELGESRVICGYHWQSDVDAARIVGSAVVATLHTNPAFQQQLQKAKDEFAKRQK
;
A
#
# COMPACT_ATOMS: atom_id res chain seq x y z
N LEU A 1 10.81 -14.45 25.34
CA LEU A 1 11.48 -14.91 24.10
C LEU A 1 10.56 -14.81 22.88
N GLU A 2 9.29 -15.14 23.01
CA GLU A 2 8.29 -15.11 21.94
C GLU A 2 7.96 -13.68 21.49
N PHE A 3 7.79 -12.75 22.41
CA PHE A 3 7.52 -11.33 22.16
C PHE A 3 8.65 -10.66 21.33
N ARG A 4 9.93 -10.96 21.63
CA ARG A 4 11.07 -10.48 20.84
C ARG A 4 11.09 -11.06 19.42
N ARG A 5 10.67 -12.32 19.22
CA ARG A 5 10.60 -12.96 17.90
C ARG A 5 9.49 -12.34 17.04
N VAL A 6 8.34 -12.02 17.63
CA VAL A 6 7.23 -11.34 16.95
C VAL A 6 7.64 -9.93 16.53
N LEU A 7 8.23 -9.15 17.44
CA LEU A 7 8.75 -7.80 17.14
C LEU A 7 9.83 -7.83 16.05
N PHE A 8 10.74 -8.81 16.08
CA PHE A 8 11.80 -8.91 15.07
C PHE A 8 11.24 -9.30 13.69
N ARG A 9 10.29 -10.23 13.61
CA ARG A 9 9.59 -10.59 12.37
C ARG A 9 8.79 -9.40 11.82
N SER A 10 8.04 -8.73 12.67
CA SER A 10 7.25 -7.55 12.30
C SER A 10 8.14 -6.42 11.78
N GLY A 11 9.29 -6.17 12.41
CA GLY A 11 10.25 -5.16 11.99
C GLY A 11 10.87 -5.45 10.63
N LYS A 12 11.22 -6.72 10.34
CA LYS A 12 11.76 -7.12 9.04
C LYS A 12 10.73 -6.94 7.92
N LEU A 13 9.52 -7.46 8.11
CA LEU A 13 8.43 -7.30 7.16
C LEU A 13 8.09 -5.82 6.94
N ALA A 14 8.05 -5.03 8.03
CA ALA A 14 7.78 -3.60 7.95
C ALA A 14 8.85 -2.84 7.15
N ALA A 15 10.11 -3.25 7.25
CA ALA A 15 11.19 -2.69 6.43
C ALA A 15 11.05 -3.06 4.94
N GLU A 16 10.65 -4.29 4.64
CA GLU A 16 10.35 -4.74 3.27
C GLU A 16 9.16 -3.96 2.68
N ASP A 17 8.12 -3.74 3.46
CA ASP A 17 6.91 -2.98 3.08
C ASP A 17 7.19 -1.48 2.83
N ALA A 18 8.32 -0.97 3.25
CA ALA A 18 8.71 0.41 2.94
C ALA A 18 8.98 0.61 1.44
N ASN A 19 9.35 -0.45 0.71
CA ASN A 19 9.70 -0.36 -0.70
C ASN A 19 8.48 -0.58 -1.60
N LEU A 20 7.98 0.48 -2.21
CA LEU A 20 6.88 0.44 -3.20
C LEU A 20 7.37 0.46 -4.65
N SER A 21 8.66 0.68 -4.89
CA SER A 21 9.23 0.78 -6.23
C SER A 21 9.42 -0.58 -6.91
N GLY A 22 9.59 -0.59 -8.24
CA GLY A 22 9.97 -1.78 -8.99
C GLY A 22 9.01 -2.98 -8.84
N GLY A 23 7.71 -2.73 -8.67
CA GLY A 23 6.72 -3.79 -8.43
C GLY A 23 6.57 -4.18 -6.96
N GLY A 24 7.14 -3.41 -6.02
CA GLY A 24 7.10 -3.71 -4.58
C GLY A 24 5.69 -3.91 -4.03
N VAL A 25 4.72 -3.07 -4.43
CA VAL A 25 3.31 -3.24 -4.04
C VAL A 25 2.75 -4.57 -4.54
N ALA A 26 2.92 -4.89 -5.82
CA ALA A 26 2.43 -6.13 -6.42
C ALA A 26 3.07 -7.36 -5.75
N ASN A 27 4.40 -7.31 -5.51
CA ASN A 27 5.11 -8.38 -4.82
C ASN A 27 4.60 -8.58 -3.39
N ALA A 28 4.33 -7.50 -2.65
CA ALA A 28 3.83 -7.55 -1.29
C ALA A 28 2.49 -8.30 -1.18
N PHE A 29 1.67 -8.29 -2.22
CA PHE A 29 0.38 -8.96 -2.26
C PHE A 29 0.39 -10.36 -2.88
N SER A 30 1.44 -10.76 -3.59
CA SER A 30 1.46 -12.04 -4.34
C SER A 30 1.09 -13.24 -3.47
N GLY A 31 1.59 -13.32 -2.24
CA GLY A 31 1.24 -14.39 -1.28
C GLY A 31 -0.23 -14.37 -0.85
N ALA A 32 -0.75 -13.21 -0.49
CA ALA A 32 -2.15 -13.03 -0.11
C ALA A 32 -3.10 -13.29 -1.28
N PHE A 33 -2.74 -12.85 -2.47
CA PHE A 33 -3.50 -13.05 -3.70
C PHE A 33 -3.51 -14.51 -4.16
N GLY A 34 -2.49 -15.29 -3.78
CA GLY A 34 -2.38 -16.72 -4.08
C GLY A 34 -1.66 -17.04 -5.39
N SER A 35 -1.11 -16.03 -6.08
CA SER A 35 -0.30 -16.21 -7.27
C SER A 35 0.62 -15.01 -7.51
N PRO A 36 1.75 -15.18 -8.22
CA PRO A 36 2.65 -14.07 -8.53
C PRO A 36 1.95 -12.97 -9.32
N ILE A 37 2.19 -11.71 -8.90
CA ILE A 37 1.71 -10.51 -9.59
C ILE A 37 2.94 -9.79 -10.16
N THR A 38 3.46 -10.31 -11.26
CA THR A 38 4.62 -9.73 -11.96
C THR A 38 4.23 -9.29 -13.37
N ALA A 39 5.03 -8.40 -13.97
CA ALA A 39 4.82 -7.99 -15.35
C ALA A 39 4.92 -9.18 -16.36
N LYS A 40 5.59 -10.26 -15.96
CA LYS A 40 5.71 -11.49 -16.76
C LYS A 40 4.50 -12.42 -16.59
N ASP A 41 4.09 -12.65 -15.33
CA ASP A 41 3.09 -13.67 -15.00
C ASP A 41 1.65 -13.14 -15.06
N ALA A 42 1.46 -11.85 -14.77
CA ALA A 42 0.15 -11.19 -14.73
C ALA A 42 0.27 -9.74 -15.26
N PRO A 43 0.58 -9.54 -16.54
CA PRO A 43 0.87 -8.22 -17.10
C PRO A 43 -0.28 -7.21 -16.96
N GLU A 44 -1.52 -7.62 -17.16
CA GLU A 44 -2.67 -6.71 -17.08
C GLU A 44 -2.97 -6.33 -15.63
N LEU A 45 -2.86 -7.27 -14.71
CA LEU A 45 -3.01 -7.00 -13.28
C LEU A 45 -1.85 -6.14 -12.75
N HIS A 46 -0.61 -6.46 -13.12
CA HIS A 46 0.56 -5.67 -12.74
C HIS A 46 0.45 -4.22 -13.23
N LYS A 47 0.02 -4.02 -14.48
CA LYS A 47 -0.22 -2.69 -15.06
C LYS A 47 -1.30 -1.93 -14.32
N LEU A 48 -2.42 -2.57 -13.98
CA LEU A 48 -3.50 -1.96 -13.19
C LEU A 48 -2.97 -1.41 -11.87
N LEU A 49 -2.26 -2.24 -11.11
CA LEU A 49 -1.73 -1.85 -9.80
C LEU A 49 -0.67 -0.75 -9.91
N THR A 50 0.21 -0.81 -10.91
CA THR A 50 1.23 0.21 -11.13
C THR A 50 0.62 1.58 -11.43
N ASN A 51 -0.43 1.63 -12.24
CA ASN A 51 -1.13 2.87 -12.57
C ASN A 51 -1.82 3.51 -11.36
N MET A 52 -2.26 2.70 -10.38
CA MET A 52 -2.93 3.19 -9.18
C MET A 52 -1.99 3.82 -8.15
N ILE A 53 -0.67 3.59 -8.24
CA ILE A 53 0.28 4.02 -7.19
C ILE A 53 0.27 5.54 -7.03
N GLU A 54 0.33 6.28 -8.12
CA GLU A 54 0.37 7.74 -8.07
C GLU A 54 -0.98 8.32 -7.65
N ASP A 55 -2.09 7.78 -8.19
CA ASP A 55 -3.44 8.21 -7.83
C ASP A 55 -3.71 8.04 -6.33
N ALA A 56 -3.43 6.86 -5.78
CA ALA A 56 -3.69 6.54 -4.38
C ALA A 56 -2.63 7.09 -3.41
N GLY A 57 -1.42 7.32 -3.88
CA GLY A 57 -0.30 7.78 -3.07
C GLY A 57 -0.21 9.30 -3.02
N ASP A 58 0.41 9.88 -4.03
CA ASP A 58 0.76 11.29 -4.03
C ASP A 58 -0.45 12.18 -4.33
N LEU A 59 -1.16 11.94 -5.42
CA LEU A 59 -2.28 12.80 -5.84
C LEU A 59 -3.38 12.88 -4.77
N ALA A 60 -3.72 11.77 -4.14
CA ALA A 60 -4.76 11.74 -3.12
C ALA A 60 -4.34 12.31 -1.76
N THR A 61 -3.02 12.39 -1.46
CA THR A 61 -2.54 12.76 -0.12
C THR A 61 -1.77 14.08 -0.06
N ARG A 62 -1.28 14.59 -1.20
CA ARG A 62 -0.42 15.77 -1.28
C ARG A 62 -1.03 17.00 -0.63
N GLY A 63 -2.25 17.36 -1.00
CA GLY A 63 -2.89 18.57 -0.48
C GLY A 63 -3.03 18.59 1.04
N ALA A 64 -3.35 17.45 1.66
CA ALA A 64 -3.42 17.36 3.11
C ALA A 64 -2.01 17.38 3.74
N LYS A 65 -1.02 16.73 3.13
CA LYS A 65 0.38 16.77 3.62
C LYS A 65 0.94 18.18 3.63
N GLU A 66 0.73 18.93 2.58
CA GLU A 66 1.18 20.32 2.44
C GLU A 66 0.43 21.26 3.39
N LYS A 67 -0.87 21.04 3.56
CA LYS A 67 -1.71 21.87 4.45
C LYS A 67 -1.35 21.70 5.92
N TYR A 68 -1.17 20.45 6.38
CA TYR A 68 -1.00 20.16 7.81
C TYR A 68 0.47 20.11 8.23
N MET A 69 1.38 19.78 7.32
CA MET A 69 2.82 19.63 7.60
C MET A 69 3.09 18.90 8.92
N ARG A 70 2.30 17.85 9.21
CA ARG A 70 2.38 17.12 10.47
C ARG A 70 3.74 16.45 10.61
N ILE A 71 4.39 16.68 11.75
CA ILE A 71 5.70 16.09 12.06
C ILE A 71 5.56 14.56 12.16
N ARG A 72 6.49 13.83 11.58
CA ARG A 72 6.54 12.35 11.61
C ARG A 72 7.05 11.84 12.95
N PRO A 73 6.61 10.65 13.43
CA PRO A 73 7.06 10.09 14.70
C PRO A 73 8.58 10.03 14.85
N PHE A 74 9.30 9.54 13.83
CA PHE A 74 10.76 9.44 13.89
C PHE A 74 11.44 10.78 14.10
N ALA A 75 10.94 11.84 13.46
CA ALA A 75 11.48 13.20 13.61
C ALA A 75 11.09 13.83 14.96
N PHE A 76 9.88 13.53 15.43
CA PHE A 76 9.40 14.03 16.74
C PHE A 76 10.18 13.43 17.92
N TYR A 77 10.47 12.12 17.86
CA TYR A 77 11.20 11.41 18.92
C TYR A 77 12.72 11.36 18.71
N GLY A 78 13.23 11.81 17.58
CA GLY A 78 14.66 11.73 17.26
C GLY A 78 15.18 10.29 17.13
N VAL A 79 14.36 9.36 16.61
CA VAL A 79 14.71 7.93 16.48
C VAL A 79 14.88 7.51 15.02
N ALA A 80 15.65 6.45 14.79
CA ALA A 80 15.83 5.90 13.45
C ALA A 80 14.59 5.15 12.97
N THR A 81 14.30 5.29 11.66
CA THR A 81 13.29 4.47 10.96
C THR A 81 13.87 3.14 10.50
N CYS A 82 13.02 2.25 9.94
CA CYS A 82 13.47 0.99 9.34
C CYS A 82 14.41 1.19 8.12
N ASN A 83 14.33 2.33 7.44
CA ASN A 83 15.21 2.72 6.34
C ASN A 83 15.67 4.17 6.54
N THR A 84 16.86 4.35 7.07
CA THR A 84 17.42 5.68 7.39
C THR A 84 17.72 6.53 6.16
N LYS A 85 17.88 5.92 4.97
CA LYS A 85 18.20 6.65 3.72
C LYS A 85 17.10 7.63 3.30
N GLU A 86 15.86 7.39 3.70
CA GLU A 86 14.72 8.22 3.34
C GLU A 86 14.38 9.29 4.40
N GLN A 87 15.01 9.25 5.57
CA GLN A 87 14.66 10.10 6.70
C GLN A 87 14.77 11.60 6.37
N ASP A 88 15.85 12.01 5.72
CA ASP A 88 16.06 13.43 5.40
C ASP A 88 14.98 13.98 4.45
N THR A 89 14.58 13.20 3.48
CA THR A 89 13.51 13.58 2.54
C THR A 89 12.16 13.58 3.23
N LEU A 90 11.87 12.55 4.01
CA LEU A 90 10.60 12.39 4.69
C LEU A 90 10.39 13.37 5.85
N SER A 91 11.47 13.83 6.49
CA SER A 91 11.39 14.87 7.54
C SER A 91 10.86 16.20 7.04
N LYS A 92 11.01 16.47 5.74
CA LYS A 92 10.57 17.70 5.07
C LYS A 92 9.17 17.61 4.47
N ASN A 93 8.51 16.45 4.61
CA ASN A 93 7.19 16.17 4.05
C ASN A 93 6.21 15.79 5.16
N GLY A 94 5.00 16.34 5.14
CA GLY A 94 3.96 16.07 6.13
C GLY A 94 3.61 14.58 6.25
N SER A 95 3.35 14.10 7.47
CA SER A 95 3.02 12.69 7.71
C SER A 95 1.55 12.34 7.37
N TYR A 96 0.63 13.29 7.43
CA TYR A 96 -0.81 13.04 7.35
C TYR A 96 -1.40 13.38 5.98
N PRO A 97 -2.17 12.47 5.38
CA PRO A 97 -2.30 11.04 5.67
C PRO A 97 -1.16 10.22 5.09
N SER A 98 -1.08 8.92 5.41
CA SER A 98 -0.04 8.03 4.91
C SER A 98 -0.25 7.63 3.44
N GLY A 99 0.63 8.08 2.53
CA GLY A 99 0.56 7.70 1.11
C GLY A 99 0.73 6.18 0.89
N HIS A 100 1.72 5.55 1.55
CA HIS A 100 1.94 4.10 1.47
C HIS A 100 0.72 3.29 1.92
N THR A 101 0.05 3.72 3.00
CA THR A 101 -1.15 3.05 3.47
C THR A 101 -2.31 3.23 2.50
N SER A 102 -2.48 4.42 1.92
CA SER A 102 -3.51 4.67 0.91
C SER A 102 -3.31 3.78 -0.32
N ILE A 103 -2.08 3.67 -0.84
CA ILE A 103 -1.72 2.77 -1.94
C ILE A 103 -2.04 1.31 -1.56
N GLY A 104 -1.53 0.85 -0.42
CA GLY A 104 -1.70 -0.55 0.02
C GLY A 104 -3.17 -0.92 0.22
N TRP A 105 -3.97 -0.03 0.80
CA TRP A 105 -5.39 -0.26 1.01
C TRP A 105 -6.20 -0.23 -0.29
N ALA A 106 -5.95 0.74 -1.17
CA ALA A 106 -6.57 0.79 -2.50
C ALA A 106 -6.24 -0.47 -3.32
N THR A 107 -4.98 -0.92 -3.28
CA THR A 107 -4.54 -2.17 -3.91
C THR A 107 -5.29 -3.37 -3.34
N ALA A 108 -5.43 -3.48 -2.02
CA ALA A 108 -6.15 -4.57 -1.36
C ALA A 108 -7.62 -4.64 -1.80
N LEU A 109 -8.31 -3.50 -1.87
CA LEU A 109 -9.71 -3.44 -2.30
C LEU A 109 -9.87 -3.93 -3.74
N VAL A 110 -9.04 -3.48 -4.66
CA VAL A 110 -9.09 -3.90 -6.07
C VAL A 110 -8.72 -5.38 -6.23
N LEU A 111 -7.71 -5.87 -5.51
CA LEU A 111 -7.35 -7.29 -5.53
C LEU A 111 -8.44 -8.19 -4.94
N ALA A 112 -9.13 -7.76 -3.88
CA ALA A 112 -10.25 -8.48 -3.31
C ALA A 112 -11.45 -8.57 -4.28
N GLU A 113 -11.66 -7.52 -5.11
CA GLU A 113 -12.67 -7.55 -6.17
C GLU A 113 -12.31 -8.53 -7.29
N ILE A 114 -11.02 -8.65 -7.63
CA ILE A 114 -10.55 -9.58 -8.68
C ILE A 114 -10.56 -11.03 -8.19
N ASN A 115 -10.13 -11.27 -6.94
CA ASN A 115 -10.09 -12.60 -6.32
C ASN A 115 -10.88 -12.63 -5.00
N PRO A 116 -12.22 -12.64 -5.04
CA PRO A 116 -13.06 -12.61 -3.85
C PRO A 116 -12.91 -13.85 -2.96
N GLN A 117 -12.42 -14.97 -3.50
CA GLN A 117 -12.18 -16.19 -2.71
C GLN A 117 -11.06 -16.01 -1.68
N ARG A 118 -10.16 -15.06 -1.91
CA ARG A 118 -9.06 -14.73 -0.99
C ARG A 118 -9.18 -13.33 -0.39
N GLN A 119 -10.37 -12.76 -0.37
CA GLN A 119 -10.58 -11.38 0.11
C GLN A 119 -10.06 -11.17 1.53
N ASN A 120 -10.22 -12.14 2.43
CA ASN A 120 -9.80 -11.99 3.82
C ASN A 120 -8.29 -11.87 3.97
N GLU A 121 -7.52 -12.70 3.27
CA GLU A 121 -6.05 -12.65 3.25
C GLU A 121 -5.55 -11.37 2.59
N ILE A 122 -6.19 -10.96 1.50
CA ILE A 122 -5.85 -9.76 0.76
C ILE A 122 -6.11 -8.50 1.60
N LEU A 123 -7.30 -8.38 2.21
CA LEU A 123 -7.64 -7.25 3.06
C LEU A 123 -6.78 -7.19 4.33
N LYS A 124 -6.51 -8.35 4.94
CA LYS A 124 -5.57 -8.45 6.06
C LYS A 124 -4.19 -7.93 5.65
N ARG A 125 -3.67 -8.32 4.49
CA ARG A 125 -2.37 -7.86 3.99
C ARG A 125 -2.34 -6.35 3.75
N GLY A 126 -3.41 -5.80 3.18
CA GLY A 126 -3.56 -4.33 3.01
C GLY A 126 -3.56 -3.58 4.34
N PHE A 127 -4.17 -4.17 5.37
CA PHE A 127 -4.15 -3.61 6.72
C PHE A 127 -2.73 -3.64 7.32
N GLU A 128 -2.03 -4.77 7.21
CA GLU A 128 -0.67 -4.97 7.71
C GLU A 128 0.35 -4.01 7.08
N LEU A 129 0.20 -3.67 5.78
CA LEU A 129 1.03 -2.66 5.12
C LEU A 129 0.93 -1.28 5.80
N GLY A 130 -0.26 -0.91 6.27
CA GLY A 130 -0.45 0.30 7.06
C GLY A 130 0.25 0.22 8.41
N GLU A 131 0.08 -0.89 9.13
CA GLU A 131 0.72 -1.10 10.45
C GLU A 131 2.25 -1.10 10.33
N SER A 132 2.81 -1.60 9.25
CA SER A 132 4.25 -1.54 8.96
C SER A 132 4.78 -0.10 8.98
N ARG A 133 3.97 0.89 8.58
CA ARG A 133 4.36 2.30 8.61
C ARG A 133 4.46 2.87 10.03
N VAL A 134 3.61 2.38 10.94
CA VAL A 134 3.65 2.73 12.37
C VAL A 134 4.85 2.06 13.04
N ILE A 135 5.05 0.76 12.79
CA ILE A 135 6.17 -0.02 13.33
C ILE A 135 7.51 0.62 12.96
N CYS A 136 7.67 1.08 11.74
CA CYS A 136 8.88 1.75 11.25
C CYS A 136 9.01 3.23 11.68
N GLY A 137 8.05 3.79 12.41
CA GLY A 137 8.10 5.17 12.88
C GLY A 137 7.88 6.23 11.81
N TYR A 138 7.42 5.85 10.61
CA TYR A 138 7.16 6.81 9.52
C TYR A 138 5.88 7.61 9.72
N HIS A 139 4.86 7.01 10.31
CA HIS A 139 3.52 7.54 10.43
C HIS A 139 2.92 7.28 11.81
N TRP A 140 2.03 8.17 12.25
CA TRP A 140 1.16 7.96 13.40
C TRP A 140 0.03 7.01 13.04
N GLN A 141 -0.57 6.34 14.04
CA GLN A 141 -1.73 5.48 13.80
C GLN A 141 -2.86 6.24 13.08
N SER A 142 -3.14 7.47 13.51
CA SER A 142 -4.17 8.30 12.88
C SER A 142 -3.88 8.70 11.42
N ASP A 143 -2.59 8.75 11.00
CA ASP A 143 -2.23 8.96 9.59
C ASP A 143 -2.60 7.73 8.75
N VAL A 144 -2.43 6.55 9.32
CA VAL A 144 -2.73 5.25 8.72
C VAL A 144 -4.24 5.03 8.63
N ASP A 145 -4.98 5.32 9.71
CA ASP A 145 -6.44 5.18 9.74
C ASP A 145 -7.11 6.11 8.73
N ALA A 146 -6.70 7.38 8.68
CA ALA A 146 -7.18 8.34 7.68
C ALA A 146 -6.83 7.90 6.24
N ALA A 147 -5.65 7.32 6.03
CA ALA A 147 -5.22 6.88 4.71
C ALA A 147 -6.05 5.71 4.16
N ARG A 148 -6.61 4.85 5.01
CA ARG A 148 -7.54 3.80 4.56
C ARG A 148 -8.84 4.41 4.03
N ILE A 149 -9.32 5.49 4.64
CA ILE A 149 -10.49 6.24 4.15
C ILE A 149 -10.15 6.85 2.78
N VAL A 150 -8.98 7.50 2.66
CA VAL A 150 -8.51 8.07 1.39
C VAL A 150 -8.41 7.00 0.31
N GLY A 151 -7.76 5.88 0.57
CA GLY A 151 -7.63 4.76 -0.38
C GLY A 151 -8.98 4.22 -0.84
N SER A 152 -9.96 4.12 0.07
CA SER A 152 -11.32 3.70 -0.26
C SER A 152 -12.02 4.72 -1.18
N ALA A 153 -11.88 6.02 -0.91
CA ALA A 153 -12.43 7.08 -1.75
C ALA A 153 -11.78 7.10 -3.14
N VAL A 154 -10.46 6.87 -3.22
CA VAL A 154 -9.75 6.75 -4.51
C VAL A 154 -10.32 5.61 -5.34
N VAL A 155 -10.49 4.42 -4.75
CA VAL A 155 -11.06 3.26 -5.46
C VAL A 155 -12.48 3.56 -5.96
N ALA A 156 -13.33 4.17 -5.12
CA ALA A 156 -14.67 4.58 -5.52
C ALA A 156 -14.63 5.57 -6.71
N THR A 157 -13.70 6.53 -6.69
CA THR A 157 -13.51 7.49 -7.78
C THR A 157 -13.00 6.82 -9.05
N LEU A 158 -12.00 5.92 -8.93
CA LEU A 158 -11.46 5.18 -10.07
C LEU A 158 -12.53 4.34 -10.78
N HIS A 159 -13.49 3.79 -10.05
CA HIS A 159 -14.61 3.04 -10.64
C HIS A 159 -15.54 3.92 -11.50
N THR A 160 -15.47 5.23 -11.42
CA THR A 160 -16.19 6.14 -12.35
C THR A 160 -15.39 6.41 -13.63
N ASN A 161 -14.11 6.00 -13.70
CA ASN A 161 -13.23 6.26 -14.84
C ASN A 161 -13.28 5.08 -15.84
N PRO A 162 -13.70 5.32 -17.11
CA PRO A 162 -13.79 4.25 -18.12
C PRO A 162 -12.47 3.55 -18.41
N ALA A 163 -11.34 4.27 -18.37
CA ALA A 163 -10.01 3.66 -18.61
C ALA A 163 -9.62 2.70 -17.48
N PHE A 164 -9.92 3.06 -16.23
CA PHE A 164 -9.72 2.17 -15.10
C PHE A 164 -10.61 0.92 -15.21
N GLN A 165 -11.90 1.07 -15.49
CA GLN A 165 -12.82 -0.05 -15.67
C GLN A 165 -12.37 -1.01 -16.77
N GLN A 166 -11.90 -0.48 -17.90
CA GLN A 166 -11.37 -1.30 -18.99
C GLN A 166 -10.13 -2.09 -18.56
N GLN A 167 -9.19 -1.46 -17.84
CA GLN A 167 -8.00 -2.14 -17.34
C GLN A 167 -8.33 -3.16 -16.26
N LEU A 168 -9.27 -2.85 -15.38
CA LEU A 168 -9.77 -3.78 -14.36
C LEU A 168 -10.41 -5.02 -15.00
N GLN A 169 -11.21 -4.85 -16.05
CA GLN A 169 -11.80 -5.98 -16.76
C GLN A 169 -10.74 -6.86 -17.41
N LYS A 170 -9.70 -6.28 -18.03
CA LYS A 170 -8.57 -7.06 -18.58
C LYS A 170 -7.87 -7.87 -17.49
N ALA A 171 -7.63 -7.29 -16.32
CA ALA A 171 -7.02 -7.98 -15.20
C ALA A 171 -7.90 -9.13 -14.66
N LYS A 172 -9.22 -8.95 -14.59
CA LYS A 172 -10.18 -10.02 -14.26
C LYS A 172 -10.17 -11.16 -15.26
N ASP A 173 -10.18 -10.85 -16.55
CA ASP A 173 -10.15 -11.85 -17.63
C ASP A 173 -8.83 -12.63 -17.64
N GLU A 174 -7.71 -11.95 -17.40
CA GLU A 174 -6.40 -12.58 -17.23
C GLU A 174 -6.37 -13.53 -16.04
N PHE A 175 -6.87 -13.09 -14.88
CA PHE A 175 -6.96 -13.93 -13.68
C PHE A 175 -7.84 -15.16 -13.91
N ALA A 176 -9.02 -15.00 -14.50
CA ALA A 176 -9.94 -16.10 -14.80
C ALA A 176 -9.32 -17.17 -15.74
N LYS A 177 -8.49 -16.77 -16.71
CA LYS A 177 -7.76 -17.70 -17.60
C LYS A 177 -6.71 -18.52 -16.86
N ARG A 178 -6.12 -17.98 -15.80
CA ARG A 178 -5.07 -18.64 -14.99
C ARG A 178 -5.64 -19.63 -13.97
N GLN A 179 -6.95 -19.59 -13.70
CA GLN A 179 -7.64 -20.53 -12.79
C GLN A 179 -8.12 -21.81 -13.50
N LYS A 180 -8.08 -21.86 -14.81
CA LYS A 180 -8.40 -23.04 -15.65
C LYS A 180 -7.18 -23.91 -15.85
#